data_aca2c726149d4be1b0afd26dc9a2171c
#
_entry.id   aca2c726149d4be1b0afd26dc9a2171c
#
_cell.length_a   1.000
_cell.length_b   1.000
_cell.length_c   1.000
_cell.angle_alpha   90.00
_cell.angle_beta   90.00
_cell.angle_gamma   90.00
#
_symmetry.space_group_name_H-M   'P 1'
#
loop_
_entity.id
_entity.type
_entity.pdbx_description
1 polymer ?
#
loop_
_entity_poly.entity_id
_entity_poly.type
_entity_poly.pdbx_seq_one_letter_code
_entity_poly.pdbx_strand_id
1 'polypeptide(L)'
;MDKRISDLQSEIDNEVNLLKSRLLKNVSDKAKYIKRLEQNLQYIQWVNKKLKISMNSRKYTVAQREVYYCDLGINIGSEQGENRPVVVLQNDYGNRSGNTTIVAPITSHEKSVQYDNSKNKYYIDVVGEDGNSHRKYLDYYEVPVVIEDKSSGKIWCFVNVAHIREIDRKRICSRKTAIITKDCFKDIKAAISKNLR
;
A
#
# COMPACT_ATOMS: atom_id res chain seq x y z
N MET A 1 -41.24 6.84 12.81
CA MET A 1 -39.90 6.69 12.14
C MET A 1 -40.07 7.14 10.71
N ASP A 2 -39.16 7.94 10.18
CA ASP A 2 -39.20 8.39 8.79
C ASP A 2 -39.15 7.16 7.86
N LYS A 3 -40.15 7.03 6.96
CA LYS A 3 -40.24 5.91 6.01
C LYS A 3 -38.92 5.67 5.26
N ARG A 4 -38.23 6.76 4.85
CA ARG A 4 -36.96 6.69 4.18
C ARG A 4 -35.84 6.05 5.04
N ILE A 5 -35.85 6.30 6.35
CA ILE A 5 -34.88 5.67 7.28
C ILE A 5 -35.13 4.16 7.35
N SER A 6 -36.38 3.75 7.48
CA SER A 6 -36.77 2.33 7.54
C SER A 6 -36.39 1.61 6.23
N ASP A 7 -36.66 2.24 5.08
CA ASP A 7 -36.33 1.66 3.77
C ASP A 7 -34.81 1.47 3.62
N LEU A 8 -34.01 2.49 3.97
CA LEU A 8 -32.54 2.40 3.91
C LEU A 8 -31.98 1.37 4.88
N GLN A 9 -32.53 1.25 6.10
CA GLN A 9 -32.12 0.20 7.04
C GLN A 9 -32.39 -1.19 6.47
N SER A 10 -33.56 -1.40 5.86
CA SER A 10 -33.90 -2.67 5.20
C SER A 10 -32.98 -3.00 4.02
N GLU A 11 -32.62 -2.00 3.21
CA GLU A 11 -31.66 -2.18 2.11
C GLU A 11 -30.28 -2.56 2.64
N ILE A 12 -29.79 -1.90 3.70
CA ILE A 12 -28.51 -2.24 4.35
C ILE A 12 -28.53 -3.68 4.87
N ASP A 13 -29.60 -4.09 5.55
CA ASP A 13 -29.73 -5.45 6.08
C ASP A 13 -29.71 -6.50 4.95
N ASN A 14 -30.37 -6.23 3.83
CA ASN A 14 -30.38 -7.10 2.67
C ASN A 14 -28.96 -7.25 2.08
N GLU A 15 -28.21 -6.16 1.89
CA GLU A 15 -26.84 -6.19 1.38
C GLU A 15 -25.90 -6.91 2.35
N VAL A 16 -26.04 -6.71 3.66
CA VAL A 16 -25.26 -7.43 4.68
C VAL A 16 -25.55 -8.94 4.62
N ASN A 17 -26.81 -9.35 4.49
CA ASN A 17 -27.19 -10.76 4.37
C ASN A 17 -26.65 -11.38 3.08
N LEU A 18 -26.70 -10.67 1.95
CA LEU A 18 -26.13 -11.11 0.69
C LEU A 18 -24.60 -11.27 0.79
N LEU A 19 -23.91 -10.29 1.40
CA LEU A 19 -22.48 -10.37 1.66
C LEU A 19 -22.14 -11.60 2.52
N LYS A 20 -22.87 -11.81 3.62
CA LYS A 20 -22.71 -12.95 4.53
C LYS A 20 -22.84 -14.28 3.78
N SER A 21 -23.83 -14.43 2.90
CA SER A 21 -24.03 -15.64 2.11
C SER A 21 -22.87 -15.96 1.18
N ARG A 22 -22.28 -14.93 0.57
CA ARG A 22 -21.10 -15.05 -0.31
C ARG A 22 -19.84 -15.43 0.48
N LEU A 23 -19.63 -14.79 1.64
CA LEU A 23 -18.44 -14.98 2.48
C LEU A 23 -18.41 -16.36 3.13
N LEU A 24 -19.58 -16.90 3.52
CA LEU A 24 -19.71 -18.20 4.18
C LEU A 24 -20.01 -19.37 3.23
N LYS A 25 -19.97 -19.12 1.90
CA LYS A 25 -20.17 -20.19 0.92
C LYS A 25 -19.18 -21.33 1.13
N ASN A 26 -19.70 -22.50 1.42
CA ASN A 26 -18.91 -23.69 1.73
C ASN A 26 -18.08 -24.19 0.52
N VAL A 27 -16.96 -24.80 0.82
CA VAL A 27 -16.07 -25.48 -0.13
C VAL A 27 -15.82 -26.87 0.44
N SER A 28 -15.86 -27.90 -0.39
CA SER A 28 -15.73 -29.31 0.02
C SER A 28 -14.39 -29.64 0.70
N ASP A 29 -13.32 -28.97 0.30
CA ASP A 29 -11.98 -29.11 0.91
C ASP A 29 -11.88 -28.25 2.18
N LYS A 30 -11.71 -28.89 3.33
CA LYS A 30 -11.66 -28.23 4.64
C LYS A 30 -10.51 -27.22 4.77
N ALA A 31 -9.32 -27.53 4.25
CA ALA A 31 -8.16 -26.63 4.34
C ALA A 31 -8.36 -25.37 3.49
N LYS A 32 -8.87 -25.54 2.27
CA LYS A 32 -9.24 -24.44 1.39
C LYS A 32 -10.36 -23.60 1.98
N TYR A 33 -11.32 -24.22 2.66
CA TYR A 33 -12.41 -23.50 3.32
C TYR A 33 -11.90 -22.65 4.47
N ILE A 34 -11.03 -23.17 5.33
CA ILE A 34 -10.41 -22.39 6.43
C ILE A 34 -9.65 -21.18 5.86
N LYS A 35 -8.76 -21.39 4.88
CA LYS A 35 -8.01 -20.29 4.25
C LYS A 35 -8.92 -19.21 3.67
N ARG A 36 -10.03 -19.63 3.05
CA ARG A 36 -11.03 -18.69 2.52
C ARG A 36 -11.74 -17.89 3.63
N LEU A 37 -12.11 -18.55 4.74
CA LEU A 37 -12.73 -17.87 5.87
C LEU A 37 -11.78 -16.84 6.51
N GLU A 38 -10.49 -17.18 6.63
CA GLU A 38 -9.47 -16.25 7.13
C GLU A 38 -9.36 -15.01 6.22
N GLN A 39 -9.29 -15.19 4.91
CA GLN A 39 -9.27 -14.10 3.94
C GLN A 39 -10.54 -13.24 4.01
N ASN A 40 -11.70 -13.87 4.10
CA ASN A 40 -12.98 -13.18 4.22
C ASN A 40 -13.08 -12.39 5.53
N LEU A 41 -12.57 -12.93 6.64
CA LEU A 41 -12.50 -12.24 7.92
C LEU A 41 -11.63 -10.97 7.83
N GLN A 42 -10.45 -11.09 7.22
CA GLN A 42 -9.57 -9.93 6.98
C GLN A 42 -10.27 -8.86 6.14
N TYR A 43 -11.04 -9.25 5.12
CA TYR A 43 -11.82 -8.34 4.29
C TYR A 43 -12.87 -7.57 5.10
N ILE A 44 -13.64 -8.26 5.96
CA ILE A 44 -14.64 -7.62 6.83
C ILE A 44 -13.97 -6.66 7.82
N GLN A 45 -12.87 -7.09 8.44
CA GLN A 45 -12.09 -6.26 9.35
C GLN A 45 -11.60 -4.99 8.66
N TRP A 46 -11.16 -5.12 7.40
CA TRP A 46 -10.77 -3.97 6.59
C TRP A 46 -11.95 -3.03 6.29
N VAL A 47 -13.12 -3.54 5.93
CA VAL A 47 -14.32 -2.71 5.69
C VAL A 47 -14.67 -1.92 6.94
N ASN A 48 -14.68 -2.54 8.12
CA ASN A 48 -14.92 -1.88 9.40
C ASN A 48 -13.85 -0.81 9.70
N LYS A 49 -12.58 -1.09 9.42
CA LYS A 49 -11.49 -0.13 9.58
C LYS A 49 -11.64 1.05 8.62
N LYS A 50 -12.03 0.80 7.37
CA LYS A 50 -12.29 1.84 6.35
C LYS A 50 -13.40 2.80 6.81
N LEU A 51 -14.48 2.30 7.40
CA LEU A 51 -15.53 3.13 7.99
C LEU A 51 -14.99 4.02 9.11
N LYS A 52 -14.19 3.46 10.04
CA LYS A 52 -13.54 4.24 11.11
C LYS A 52 -12.62 5.32 10.56
N ILE A 53 -11.84 5.02 9.52
CA ILE A 53 -10.96 5.99 8.85
C ILE A 53 -11.80 7.11 8.21
N SER A 54 -12.92 6.79 7.57
CA SER A 54 -13.79 7.79 6.92
C SER A 54 -14.40 8.78 7.92
N MET A 55 -14.71 8.31 9.12
CA MET A 55 -15.27 9.12 10.22
C MET A 55 -14.20 9.94 10.96
N ASN A 56 -12.92 9.66 10.75
CA ASN A 56 -11.85 10.38 11.44
C ASN A 56 -11.70 11.80 10.88
N SER A 57 -11.67 12.79 11.76
CA SER A 57 -11.40 14.18 11.40
C SER A 57 -9.91 14.50 11.25
N ARG A 58 -9.02 13.62 11.78
CA ARG A 58 -7.57 13.86 11.77
C ARG A 58 -7.02 13.75 10.35
N LYS A 59 -6.29 14.78 9.94
CA LYS A 59 -5.54 14.82 8.68
C LYS A 59 -4.08 15.17 8.97
N TYR A 60 -3.17 14.45 8.33
CA TYR A 60 -1.75 14.78 8.42
C TYR A 60 -1.38 15.84 7.38
N THR A 61 -0.58 16.81 7.79
CA THR A 61 0.14 17.65 6.85
C THR A 61 1.28 16.84 6.27
N VAL A 62 1.38 16.80 4.95
CA VAL A 62 2.38 16.02 4.22
C VAL A 62 3.14 16.91 3.26
N ALA A 63 4.41 16.58 3.03
CA ALA A 63 5.24 17.26 2.04
C ALA A 63 5.85 16.28 1.05
N GLN A 64 6.20 16.76 -0.13
CA GLN A 64 6.82 15.96 -1.18
C GLN A 64 8.10 15.28 -0.67
N ARG A 65 8.33 14.05 -1.08
CA ARG A 65 9.45 13.16 -0.69
C ARG A 65 9.40 12.61 0.74
N GLU A 66 8.46 13.04 1.55
CA GLU A 66 8.29 12.48 2.88
C GLU A 66 7.69 11.07 2.82
N VAL A 67 8.09 10.24 3.78
CA VAL A 67 7.65 8.85 3.92
C VAL A 67 6.76 8.71 5.14
N TYR A 68 5.63 8.02 4.97
CA TYR A 68 4.63 7.75 5.99
C TYR A 68 4.17 6.31 5.92
N TYR A 69 3.76 5.73 7.03
CA TYR A 69 2.94 4.52 6.98
C TYR A 69 1.50 4.88 6.60
N CYS A 70 0.96 4.14 5.66
CA CYS A 70 -0.36 4.38 5.11
C CYS A 70 -1.16 3.07 5.00
N ASP A 71 -2.43 3.13 5.40
CA ASP A 71 -3.39 2.06 5.21
C ASP A 71 -3.90 2.05 3.77
N LEU A 72 -3.27 1.25 2.92
CA LEU A 72 -3.68 1.10 1.52
C LEU A 72 -4.90 0.19 1.36
N GLY A 73 -5.16 -0.65 2.36
CA GLY A 73 -6.31 -1.55 2.41
C GLY A 73 -6.08 -2.90 1.79
N ILE A 74 -7.16 -3.67 1.71
CA ILE A 74 -7.19 -4.92 0.95
C ILE A 74 -7.64 -4.58 -0.47
N ASN A 75 -6.81 -4.90 -1.43
CA ASN A 75 -7.00 -4.59 -2.84
C ASN A 75 -7.20 -5.86 -3.66
N ILE A 76 -7.46 -5.73 -4.95
CA ILE A 76 -7.77 -6.85 -5.84
C ILE A 76 -6.47 -7.34 -6.51
N GLY A 77 -6.29 -8.66 -6.52
CA GLY A 77 -5.18 -9.30 -7.22
C GLY A 77 -3.81 -8.85 -6.72
N SER A 78 -2.95 -8.37 -7.61
CA SER A 78 -1.58 -7.94 -7.31
C SER A 78 -1.45 -6.46 -6.92
N GLU A 79 -2.54 -5.73 -6.76
CA GLU A 79 -2.49 -4.36 -6.23
C GLU A 79 -1.89 -4.34 -4.83
N GLN A 80 -0.89 -3.47 -4.62
CA GLN A 80 -0.26 -3.37 -3.30
C GLN A 80 -1.25 -2.80 -2.28
N GLY A 81 -1.45 -3.53 -1.20
CA GLY A 81 -2.39 -3.22 -0.12
C GLY A 81 -1.73 -3.16 1.26
N GLU A 82 -2.53 -3.36 2.29
CA GLU A 82 -2.16 -3.42 3.71
C GLU A 82 -1.62 -2.10 4.27
N ASN A 83 -1.05 -2.15 5.47
CA ASN A 83 -0.35 -1.03 6.08
C ASN A 83 1.12 -1.07 5.68
N ARG A 84 1.56 -0.11 4.90
CA ARG A 84 2.95 -0.05 4.44
C ARG A 84 3.48 1.36 4.29
N PRO A 85 4.80 1.54 4.25
CA PRO A 85 5.40 2.82 3.97
C PRO A 85 5.08 3.26 2.53
N VAL A 86 4.82 4.55 2.37
CA VAL A 86 4.59 5.21 1.09
C VAL A 86 5.41 6.48 1.02
N VAL A 87 5.88 6.85 -0.17
CA VAL A 87 6.48 8.16 -0.42
C VAL A 87 5.46 9.10 -1.05
N VAL A 88 5.41 10.34 -0.56
CA VAL A 88 4.58 11.41 -1.14
C VAL A 88 5.22 11.92 -2.43
N LEU A 89 4.51 11.79 -3.53
CA LEU A 89 4.93 12.24 -4.87
C LEU A 89 4.39 13.62 -5.21
N GLN A 90 3.18 13.95 -4.74
CA GLN A 90 2.52 15.22 -4.99
C GLN A 90 3.35 16.38 -4.44
N ASN A 91 3.43 17.48 -5.19
CA ASN A 91 4.14 18.67 -4.75
C ASN A 91 3.44 19.37 -3.57
N ASP A 92 4.19 20.24 -2.88
CA ASP A 92 3.69 20.88 -1.66
C ASP A 92 2.54 21.85 -1.91
N TYR A 93 2.42 22.41 -3.12
CA TYR A 93 1.29 23.25 -3.48
C TYR A 93 -0.02 22.46 -3.50
N GLY A 94 -0.03 21.31 -4.22
CA GLY A 94 -1.18 20.41 -4.22
C GLY A 94 -1.48 19.80 -2.84
N ASN A 95 -0.42 19.50 -2.05
CA ASN A 95 -0.59 18.98 -0.70
C ASN A 95 -1.21 20.00 0.26
N ARG A 96 -1.01 21.30 0.06
CA ARG A 96 -1.64 22.35 0.89
C ARG A 96 -3.11 22.57 0.57
N SER A 97 -3.48 22.48 -0.70
CA SER A 97 -4.82 22.82 -1.17
C SER A 97 -5.82 21.65 -1.11
N GLY A 98 -5.36 20.40 -1.14
CA GLY A 98 -6.21 19.22 -1.20
C GLY A 98 -6.34 18.43 0.11
N ASN A 99 -7.36 17.58 0.18
CA ASN A 99 -7.52 16.57 1.24
C ASN A 99 -6.82 15.25 0.90
N THR A 100 -6.43 15.09 -0.35
CA THR A 100 -5.77 13.92 -0.91
C THR A 100 -4.31 14.21 -1.21
N THR A 101 -3.54 13.15 -1.44
CA THR A 101 -2.17 13.23 -1.92
C THR A 101 -1.86 12.04 -2.82
N ILE A 102 -0.90 12.20 -3.73
CA ILE A 102 -0.43 11.13 -4.60
C ILE A 102 0.78 10.46 -3.95
N VAL A 103 0.74 9.15 -3.84
CA VAL A 103 1.80 8.36 -3.21
C VAL A 103 2.23 7.18 -4.09
N ALA A 104 3.45 6.72 -3.86
CA ALA A 104 3.92 5.41 -4.32
C ALA A 104 4.29 4.55 -3.12
N PRO A 105 3.91 3.26 -3.10
CA PRO A 105 4.27 2.35 -2.03
C PRO A 105 5.76 2.02 -2.07
N ILE A 106 6.31 1.81 -0.88
CA ILE A 106 7.68 1.38 -0.66
C ILE A 106 7.65 -0.06 -0.18
N THR A 107 8.48 -0.88 -0.78
CA THR A 107 8.75 -2.22 -0.29
C THR A 107 10.06 -2.18 0.48
N SER A 108 9.97 -2.34 1.80
CA SER A 108 11.14 -2.57 2.64
C SER A 108 11.56 -4.03 2.46
N HIS A 109 12.83 -4.24 2.13
CA HIS A 109 13.45 -5.54 2.27
C HIS A 109 14.41 -5.46 3.45
N GLU A 110 14.33 -6.45 4.33
CA GLU A 110 15.35 -6.66 5.38
C GLU A 110 16.74 -6.92 4.78
N LYS A 111 16.78 -7.22 3.47
CA LYS A 111 17.99 -7.45 2.69
C LYS A 111 18.30 -6.24 1.82
N SER A 112 19.54 -5.82 1.84
CA SER A 112 20.03 -4.70 1.06
C SER A 112 19.82 -4.94 -0.45
N VAL A 113 19.34 -3.91 -1.15
CA VAL A 113 19.35 -3.88 -2.61
C VAL A 113 20.80 -3.87 -3.06
N GLN A 114 21.16 -4.79 -3.95
CA GLN A 114 22.52 -4.95 -4.49
C GLN A 114 22.55 -4.57 -5.97
N TYR A 115 23.75 -4.28 -6.49
CA TYR A 115 23.92 -3.94 -7.90
C TYR A 115 24.80 -4.97 -8.60
N ASP A 116 24.30 -5.52 -9.69
CA ASP A 116 25.01 -6.46 -10.56
C ASP A 116 25.63 -5.71 -11.73
N ASN A 117 26.94 -5.48 -11.68
CA ASN A 117 27.68 -4.77 -12.72
C ASN A 117 27.62 -5.48 -14.08
N SER A 118 27.54 -6.82 -14.09
CA SER A 118 27.55 -7.61 -15.34
C SER A 118 26.25 -7.44 -16.13
N LYS A 119 25.12 -7.25 -15.41
CA LYS A 119 23.80 -7.07 -16.01
C LYS A 119 23.32 -5.61 -15.99
N ASN A 120 24.10 -4.72 -15.36
CA ASN A 120 23.72 -3.32 -15.18
C ASN A 120 22.32 -3.17 -14.54
N LYS A 121 22.02 -3.98 -13.48
CA LYS A 121 20.73 -4.04 -12.83
C LYS A 121 20.84 -4.18 -11.32
N TYR A 122 19.90 -3.57 -10.61
CA TYR A 122 19.71 -3.83 -9.19
C TYR A 122 18.97 -5.15 -8.97
N TYR A 123 19.26 -5.83 -7.87
CA TYR A 123 18.60 -7.06 -7.47
C TYR A 123 18.47 -7.16 -5.95
N ILE A 124 17.61 -8.06 -5.52
CA ILE A 124 17.43 -8.51 -4.13
C ILE A 124 17.53 -10.02 -4.09
N ASP A 125 18.04 -10.56 -2.99
CA ASP A 125 17.99 -12.00 -2.75
C ASP A 125 16.64 -12.32 -2.09
N VAL A 126 15.88 -13.23 -2.69
CA VAL A 126 14.59 -13.72 -2.19
C VAL A 126 14.67 -15.21 -1.92
N VAL A 127 13.97 -15.69 -0.90
CA VAL A 127 13.85 -17.10 -0.60
C VAL A 127 12.61 -17.63 -1.30
N GLY A 128 12.77 -18.62 -2.17
CA GLY A 128 11.68 -19.29 -2.88
C GLY A 128 10.88 -20.22 -1.96
N GLU A 129 9.79 -20.76 -2.48
CA GLU A 129 8.96 -21.75 -1.79
C GLU A 129 9.72 -23.05 -1.50
N ASP A 130 10.78 -23.34 -2.26
CA ASP A 130 11.71 -24.44 -2.08
C ASP A 130 12.75 -24.21 -0.97
N GLY A 131 12.71 -23.05 -0.30
CA GLY A 131 13.66 -22.64 0.74
C GLY A 131 15.01 -22.15 0.21
N ASN A 132 15.25 -22.17 -1.11
CA ASN A 132 16.50 -21.73 -1.72
C ASN A 132 16.48 -20.20 -1.95
N SER A 133 17.66 -19.56 -1.79
CA SER A 133 17.83 -18.14 -2.13
C SER A 133 18.11 -17.98 -3.61
N HIS A 134 17.39 -17.09 -4.27
CA HIS A 134 17.64 -16.74 -5.66
C HIS A 134 17.58 -15.22 -5.86
N ARG A 135 18.27 -14.73 -6.90
CA ARG A 135 18.28 -13.30 -7.24
C ARG A 135 17.01 -12.92 -7.99
N LYS A 136 16.27 -11.94 -7.44
CA LYS A 136 15.22 -11.22 -8.16
C LYS A 136 15.77 -9.88 -8.62
N TYR A 137 15.91 -9.68 -9.94
CA TYR A 137 16.27 -8.38 -10.51
C TYR A 137 15.09 -7.43 -10.44
N LEU A 138 15.37 -6.17 -10.07
CA LEU A 138 14.35 -5.14 -10.02
C LEU A 138 13.91 -4.76 -11.44
N ASP A 139 12.62 -4.58 -11.61
CA ASP A 139 12.05 -4.03 -12.83
C ASP A 139 12.25 -2.51 -12.90
N TYR A 140 12.08 -1.92 -14.09
CA TYR A 140 12.27 -0.48 -14.30
C TYR A 140 11.33 0.41 -13.47
N TYR A 141 10.22 -0.13 -12.99
CA TYR A 141 9.26 0.54 -12.10
C TYR A 141 9.55 0.32 -10.60
N GLU A 142 10.53 -0.49 -10.27
CA GLU A 142 11.01 -0.74 -8.90
C GLU A 142 12.29 0.10 -8.68
N VAL A 143 12.13 1.31 -8.19
CA VAL A 143 13.23 2.28 -8.07
C VAL A 143 13.93 2.11 -6.72
N PRO A 144 15.22 1.73 -6.68
CA PRO A 144 15.95 1.60 -5.43
C PRO A 144 16.13 2.96 -4.77
N VAL A 145 15.91 3.02 -3.46
CA VAL A 145 16.07 4.22 -2.64
C VAL A 145 16.73 3.88 -1.31
N VAL A 146 17.41 4.86 -0.75
CA VAL A 146 17.93 4.78 0.61
C VAL A 146 17.07 5.66 1.50
N ILE A 147 16.56 5.09 2.57
CA ILE A 147 15.80 5.80 3.60
C ILE A 147 16.68 5.88 4.84
N GLU A 148 16.84 7.08 5.39
CA GLU A 148 17.46 7.27 6.70
C GLU A 148 16.38 7.16 7.78
N ASP A 149 16.38 6.04 8.47
CA ASP A 149 15.56 5.82 9.65
C ASP A 149 16.32 6.22 10.90
N LYS A 150 15.63 6.88 11.84
CA LYS A 150 16.26 7.38 13.08
C LYS A 150 16.75 6.27 14.01
N SER A 151 16.19 5.09 13.93
CA SER A 151 16.49 3.95 14.83
C SER A 151 17.42 2.91 14.19
N SER A 152 17.34 2.72 12.88
CA SER A 152 18.01 1.64 12.14
C SER A 152 19.10 2.13 11.19
N GLY A 153 19.31 3.45 11.09
CA GLY A 153 20.28 4.01 10.14
C GLY A 153 19.78 3.97 8.68
N LYS A 154 20.69 3.70 7.76
CA LYS A 154 20.34 3.65 6.32
C LYS A 154 19.75 2.30 5.96
N ILE A 155 18.51 2.31 5.47
CA ILE A 155 17.80 1.12 5.00
C ILE A 155 17.65 1.22 3.48
N TRP A 156 18.08 0.18 2.78
CA TRP A 156 17.81 0.02 1.35
C TRP A 156 16.41 -0.55 1.14
N CYS A 157 15.66 0.08 0.25
CA CYS A 157 14.33 -0.34 -0.14
C CYS A 157 14.08 0.08 -1.59
N PHE A 158 12.91 -0.21 -2.13
CA PHE A 158 12.55 0.30 -3.45
C PHE A 158 11.12 0.86 -3.47
N VAL A 159 10.93 1.91 -4.26
CA VAL A 159 9.65 2.52 -4.55
C VAL A 159 9.06 1.85 -5.78
N ASN A 160 7.84 1.34 -5.68
CA ASN A 160 7.15 0.75 -6.81
C ASN A 160 6.26 1.79 -7.50
N VAL A 161 6.73 2.33 -8.63
CA VAL A 161 6.00 3.37 -9.36
C VAL A 161 4.90 2.80 -10.28
N ALA A 162 4.80 1.49 -10.43
CA ALA A 162 3.65 0.88 -11.10
C ALA A 162 2.37 0.92 -10.24
N HIS A 163 2.51 1.13 -8.93
CA HIS A 163 1.40 1.20 -7.97
C HIS A 163 1.14 2.61 -7.42
N ILE A 164 1.48 3.65 -8.20
CA ILE A 164 1.13 5.04 -7.85
C ILE A 164 -0.38 5.17 -7.70
N ARG A 165 -0.80 5.84 -6.63
CA ARG A 165 -2.22 6.08 -6.38
C ARG A 165 -2.48 7.35 -5.60
N GLU A 166 -3.67 7.89 -5.77
CA GLU A 166 -4.22 8.89 -4.89
C GLU A 166 -4.75 8.26 -3.60
N ILE A 167 -4.53 8.91 -2.47
CA ILE A 167 -5.08 8.54 -1.16
C ILE A 167 -5.67 9.75 -0.45
N ASP A 168 -6.73 9.56 0.31
CA ASP A 168 -7.14 10.53 1.33
C ASP A 168 -6.10 10.52 2.47
N ARG A 169 -5.69 11.69 2.94
CA ARG A 169 -4.70 11.83 4.01
C ARG A 169 -5.12 11.24 5.36
N LYS A 170 -6.40 10.93 5.55
CA LYS A 170 -6.91 10.15 6.68
C LYS A 170 -6.36 8.72 6.73
N ARG A 171 -5.90 8.18 5.60
CA ARG A 171 -5.27 6.84 5.52
C ARG A 171 -3.85 6.80 6.09
N ILE A 172 -3.25 7.96 6.31
CA ILE A 172 -1.93 8.06 6.93
C ILE A 172 -2.07 7.75 8.42
N CYS A 173 -1.34 6.76 8.91
CA CYS A 173 -1.44 6.24 10.28
C CYS A 173 -0.22 6.50 11.14
N SER A 174 0.82 7.14 10.61
CA SER A 174 2.03 7.49 11.35
C SER A 174 2.38 8.97 11.19
N ARG A 175 3.28 9.48 12.06
CA ARG A 175 4.06 10.69 11.78
C ARG A 175 5.06 10.37 10.66
N LYS A 176 5.66 11.42 10.07
CA LYS A 176 6.75 11.24 9.11
C LYS A 176 7.86 10.34 9.69
N THR A 177 8.18 9.27 8.98
CA THR A 177 9.22 8.31 9.37
C THR A 177 10.57 8.64 8.75
N ALA A 178 10.57 9.13 7.50
CA ALA A 178 11.78 9.44 6.75
C ALA A 178 11.53 10.49 5.68
N ILE A 179 12.60 10.86 4.97
CA ILE A 179 12.55 11.67 3.75
C ILE A 179 13.48 11.07 2.70
N ILE A 180 13.03 10.97 1.47
CA ILE A 180 13.85 10.52 0.34
C ILE A 180 14.71 11.67 -0.18
N THR A 181 15.98 11.40 -0.49
CA THR A 181 16.90 12.39 -1.03
C THR A 181 16.41 12.99 -2.35
N LYS A 182 16.92 14.16 -2.72
CA LYS A 182 16.54 14.82 -3.99
C LYS A 182 16.95 13.98 -5.19
N ASP A 183 18.09 13.28 -5.11
CA ASP A 183 18.59 12.48 -6.24
C ASP A 183 17.78 11.19 -6.42
N CYS A 184 17.53 10.43 -5.36
CA CYS A 184 16.59 9.30 -5.45
C CYS A 184 15.21 9.73 -5.96
N PHE A 185 14.74 10.94 -5.60
CA PHE A 185 13.46 11.44 -6.09
C PHE A 185 13.47 11.82 -7.58
N LYS A 186 14.63 12.23 -8.13
CA LYS A 186 14.79 12.39 -9.60
C LYS A 186 14.66 11.05 -10.32
N ASP A 187 15.26 9.99 -9.76
CA ASP A 187 15.17 8.65 -10.35
C ASP A 187 13.73 8.13 -10.32
N ILE A 188 13.00 8.36 -9.22
CA ILE A 188 11.56 8.05 -9.13
C ILE A 188 10.77 8.78 -10.24
N LYS A 189 11.00 10.09 -10.44
CA LYS A 189 10.33 10.86 -11.49
C LYS A 189 10.66 10.36 -12.89
N ALA A 190 11.91 9.98 -13.13
CA ALA A 190 12.33 9.40 -14.41
C ALA A 190 11.63 8.05 -14.67
N ALA A 191 11.53 7.20 -13.66
CA ALA A 191 10.81 5.93 -13.74
C ALA A 191 9.30 6.13 -13.98
N ILE A 192 8.67 7.10 -13.31
CA ILE A 192 7.26 7.46 -13.55
C ILE A 192 7.07 7.88 -15.00
N SER A 193 7.92 8.79 -15.51
CA SER A 193 7.84 9.24 -16.90
C SER A 193 7.98 8.09 -17.89
N LYS A 194 8.84 7.11 -17.60
CA LYS A 194 9.02 5.92 -18.43
C LYS A 194 7.80 4.97 -18.35
N ASN A 195 7.19 4.85 -17.18
CA ASN A 195 6.05 3.95 -16.94
C ASN A 195 4.74 4.46 -17.56
N LEU A 196 4.63 5.77 -17.81
CA LEU A 196 3.42 6.41 -18.35
C LEU A 196 3.53 6.78 -19.84
N ARG A 197 4.58 6.39 -20.52
CA ARG A 197 4.77 6.53 -21.98
C ARG A 197 4.22 5.32 -22.70
#